data_1aa50485276c3ec205c60dddda79cfa4
#
_entry.id   1aa50485276c3ec205c60dddda79cfa4
#
_cell.length_a   1.000
_cell.length_b   1.000
_cell.length_c   1.000
_cell.angle_alpha   90.00
_cell.angle_beta   90.00
_cell.angle_gamma   90.00
#
_symmetry.space_group_name_H-M   'P 1'
#
loop_
_entity.id
_entity.type
_entity.pdbx_description
1 polymer ?
#
loop_
_entity_poly.entity_id
_entity_poly.type
_entity_poly.pdbx_seq_one_letter_code
_entity_poly.pdbx_strand_id
1 'polypeptide(L)'
;MAIKLALLQDSQQVITDIRELVDDGKPIGYLVKNPHKVLTNHPFLYPEVGEDKDTSIEITLTPWILLTSDSQMIIPKNQIVTVVEPIDSLKEMYLEKINGSESNSTDE
;
A
#
# COMPACT_ATOMS: atom_id res chain seq x y z
N MET A 1 -7.30 6.68 11.32
CA MET A 1 -6.71 5.82 10.27
C MET A 1 -5.91 6.69 9.31
N ALA A 2 -4.67 6.33 9.11
CA ALA A 2 -3.80 7.14 8.26
C ALA A 2 -3.34 6.29 7.09
N ILE A 3 -4.11 6.31 6.03
CA ILE A 3 -3.84 5.50 4.85
C ILE A 3 -2.85 6.23 3.97
N LYS A 4 -1.69 5.62 3.77
CA LYS A 4 -0.61 6.20 3.01
C LYS A 4 -0.02 5.19 2.07
N LEU A 5 0.71 5.69 1.09
CA LEU A 5 1.44 4.87 0.15
C LEU A 5 2.91 4.97 0.48
N ALA A 6 3.51 3.84 0.80
CA ALA A 6 4.92 3.78 1.18
C ALA A 6 5.75 3.19 0.06
N LEU A 7 6.85 3.84 -0.24
CA LEU A 7 7.82 3.32 -1.20
C LEU A 7 8.96 2.68 -0.43
N LEU A 8 9.20 1.41 -0.69
CA LEU A 8 10.22 0.66 0.01
C LEU A 8 11.54 0.68 -0.76
N GLN A 9 12.60 0.27 -0.09
CA GLN A 9 13.94 0.32 -0.68
C GLN A 9 14.05 -0.54 -1.94
N ASP A 10 13.27 -1.59 -2.03
CA ASP A 10 13.31 -2.47 -3.20
C ASP A 10 12.29 -2.05 -4.26
N SER A 11 11.80 -0.84 -4.17
CA SER A 11 10.87 -0.24 -5.14
C SER A 11 9.44 -0.74 -5.03
N GLN A 12 9.15 -1.56 -4.07
CA GLN A 12 7.76 -1.95 -3.86
C GLN A 12 6.96 -0.77 -3.33
N GLN A 13 5.72 -0.67 -3.78
CA GLN A 13 4.79 0.31 -3.25
C GLN A 13 3.73 -0.41 -2.45
N VAL A 14 3.55 0.04 -1.23
CA VAL A 14 2.63 -0.61 -0.30
C VAL A 14 1.67 0.43 0.24
N ILE A 15 0.38 0.17 0.08
CA ILE A 15 -0.64 1.03 0.67
C ILE A 15 -1.09 0.39 1.98
N THR A 16 -1.21 1.21 3.01
CA THR A 16 -1.44 0.68 4.33
C THR A 16 -1.91 1.78 5.27
N ASP A 17 -2.54 1.39 6.35
CA ASP A 17 -2.77 2.26 7.49
C ASP A 17 -1.46 2.26 8.28
N ILE A 18 -0.81 3.40 8.37
CA ILE A 18 0.56 3.46 8.84
C ILE A 18 0.68 4.44 10.00
N ARG A 19 1.51 4.08 10.96
CA ARG A 19 1.78 4.91 12.12
C ARG A 19 3.26 4.87 12.41
N GLU A 20 3.85 6.02 12.65
CA GLU A 20 5.26 6.08 12.98
C GLU A 20 5.49 5.58 14.40
N LEU A 21 6.53 4.79 14.57
CA LEU A 21 6.94 4.32 15.89
C LEU A 21 8.15 5.13 16.34
N VAL A 22 8.07 5.62 17.56
CA VAL A 22 9.08 6.50 18.10
C VAL A 22 9.59 5.89 19.40
N ASP A 23 10.90 5.90 19.59
CA ASP A 23 11.51 5.46 20.82
C ASP A 23 12.47 6.53 21.27
N ASP A 24 12.21 7.05 22.48
CA ASP A 24 13.08 8.06 23.07
C ASP A 24 13.19 9.28 22.14
N GLY A 25 12.06 9.66 21.57
CA GLY A 25 12.01 10.83 20.69
C GLY A 25 12.53 10.61 19.30
N LYS A 26 12.96 9.40 18.97
CA LYS A 26 13.52 9.11 17.65
C LYS A 26 12.68 8.10 16.90
N PRO A 27 12.40 8.36 15.63
CA PRO A 27 11.65 7.38 14.84
C PRO A 27 12.47 6.12 14.62
N ILE A 28 11.86 4.97 14.87
CA ILE A 28 12.55 3.70 14.71
C ILE A 28 11.93 2.84 13.62
N GLY A 29 10.71 3.16 13.21
CA GLY A 29 10.05 2.37 12.19
C GLY A 29 8.61 2.76 12.07
N TYR A 30 7.85 1.88 11.44
CA TYR A 30 6.44 2.13 11.19
C TYR A 30 5.62 0.91 11.52
N LEU A 31 4.53 1.12 12.23
CA LEU A 31 3.54 0.07 12.39
C LEU A 31 2.57 0.18 11.23
N VAL A 32 2.46 -0.90 10.46
CA VAL A 32 1.58 -0.92 9.29
C VAL A 32 0.47 -1.93 9.56
N LYS A 33 -0.73 -1.55 9.17
CA LYS A 33 -1.90 -2.37 9.39
C LYS A 33 -2.53 -2.67 8.03
N ASN A 34 -2.77 -3.95 7.79
CA ASN A 34 -3.35 -4.43 6.54
C ASN A 34 -2.58 -3.92 5.32
N PRO A 35 -1.25 -4.10 5.29
CA PRO A 35 -0.49 -3.59 4.15
C PRO A 35 -0.79 -4.39 2.90
N HIS A 36 -0.98 -3.69 1.81
CA HIS A 36 -1.25 -4.29 0.52
C HIS A 36 -0.25 -3.77 -0.50
N LYS A 37 0.30 -4.69 -1.24
CA LYS A 37 1.23 -4.37 -2.30
C LYS A 37 0.46 -3.87 -3.51
N VAL A 38 0.95 -2.81 -4.11
CA VAL A 38 0.32 -2.21 -5.27
C VAL A 38 1.02 -2.71 -6.50
N LEU A 39 0.27 -3.38 -7.36
CA LEU A 39 0.79 -3.89 -8.61
C LEU A 39 0.09 -3.18 -9.75
N THR A 40 0.85 -2.80 -10.75
CA THR A 40 0.27 -2.21 -11.95
C THR A 40 0.67 -3.06 -13.14
N ASN A 41 -0.18 -3.06 -14.12
CA ASN A 41 0.08 -3.79 -15.34
C ASN A 41 0.85 -2.96 -16.36
N HIS A 42 1.19 -1.74 -16.00
CA HIS A 42 1.72 -0.80 -16.97
C HIS A 42 3.10 -0.34 -16.56
N PRO A 43 4.06 -0.41 -17.45
CA PRO A 43 5.40 0.04 -17.08
C PRO A 43 5.50 1.55 -16.92
N PHE A 44 4.51 2.30 -17.23
CA PHE A 44 4.39 3.74 -16.99
C PHE A 44 5.61 4.55 -17.42
N LEU A 45 6.36 4.05 -18.36
CA LEU A 45 7.58 4.73 -18.77
C LEU A 45 7.58 5.10 -20.23
N TYR A 46 6.43 5.26 -20.83
CA TYR A 46 6.34 5.51 -22.25
C TYR A 46 5.59 6.78 -22.51
N PRO A 47 6.26 7.90 -22.37
CA PRO A 47 5.57 9.15 -22.62
C PRO A 47 5.07 9.27 -24.05
N GLU A 48 5.72 8.60 -24.97
CA GLU A 48 5.29 8.70 -26.36
C GLU A 48 3.95 8.05 -26.61
N VAL A 49 3.49 7.23 -25.69
CA VAL A 49 2.15 6.67 -25.83
C VAL A 49 1.12 7.51 -25.12
N GLY A 50 1.50 8.68 -24.72
CA GLY A 50 0.55 9.54 -24.06
C GLY A 50 -0.64 9.89 -24.90
N GLU A 51 -0.52 9.81 -26.20
CA GLU A 51 -1.65 10.06 -27.06
C GLU A 51 -2.71 8.99 -26.93
N ASP A 52 -2.36 7.87 -26.38
CA ASP A 52 -3.30 6.78 -26.22
C ASP A 52 -4.12 7.03 -24.98
N LYS A 53 -5.22 7.72 -25.14
CA LYS A 53 -6.07 8.08 -24.03
C LYS A 53 -6.74 6.88 -23.41
N ASP A 54 -6.83 5.83 -24.14
CA ASP A 54 -7.51 4.65 -23.63
C ASP A 54 -6.64 3.84 -22.71
N THR A 55 -5.37 4.17 -22.65
CA THR A 55 -4.48 3.45 -21.78
C THR A 55 -4.85 3.77 -20.34
N SER A 56 -5.42 2.81 -19.68
CA SER A 56 -5.70 2.97 -18.27
C SER A 56 -4.78 2.04 -17.50
N ILE A 57 -4.34 2.52 -16.35
CA ILE A 57 -3.48 1.73 -15.50
C ILE A 57 -4.37 0.82 -14.67
N GLU A 58 -4.15 -0.45 -14.81
CA GLU A 58 -4.87 -1.42 -13.99
C GLU A 58 -4.08 -1.65 -12.72
N ILE A 59 -4.74 -1.46 -11.61
CA ILE A 59 -4.11 -1.58 -10.31
C ILE A 59 -4.68 -2.78 -9.61
N THR A 60 -3.80 -3.60 -9.08
CA THR A 60 -4.19 -4.76 -8.29
C THR A 60 -3.59 -4.63 -6.92
N LEU A 61 -4.39 -4.87 -5.90
CA LEU A 61 -3.92 -4.86 -4.53
C LEU A 61 -3.90 -6.28 -4.00
N THR A 62 -2.76 -6.69 -3.46
CA THR A 62 -2.65 -7.99 -2.84
C THR A 62 -2.00 -7.83 -1.48
N PRO A 63 -2.35 -8.68 -0.52
CA PRO A 63 -1.69 -8.56 0.78
C PRO A 63 -0.18 -8.59 0.63
N TRP A 64 0.49 -7.73 1.36
CA TRP A 64 1.94 -7.62 1.22
C TRP A 64 2.62 -8.93 1.57
N ILE A 65 2.21 -9.55 2.65
CA ILE A 65 2.69 -10.87 3.02
C ILE A 65 1.51 -11.81 2.99
N LEU A 66 1.54 -12.77 2.08
CA LEU A 66 0.36 -13.58 1.80
C LEU A 66 0.07 -14.63 2.85
N LEU A 67 1.12 -15.18 3.44
CA LEU A 67 0.95 -16.39 4.24
C LEU A 67 0.99 -16.10 5.73
N THR A 68 0.41 -14.99 6.12
CA THR A 68 0.30 -14.65 7.53
C THR A 68 -1.12 -14.31 7.86
N SER A 69 -1.53 -14.60 9.09
CA SER A 69 -2.81 -14.14 9.59
C SER A 69 -2.67 -12.83 10.35
N ASP A 70 -1.46 -12.34 10.51
CA ASP A 70 -1.24 -11.07 11.19
C ASP A 70 -1.73 -9.92 10.32
N SER A 71 -2.45 -8.99 10.93
CA SER A 71 -2.87 -7.81 10.22
C SER A 71 -1.97 -6.61 10.48
N GLN A 72 -1.08 -6.72 11.44
CA GLN A 72 -0.16 -5.63 11.77
C GLN A 72 1.26 -6.14 11.81
N MET A 73 2.17 -5.29 11.33
CA MET A 73 3.58 -5.65 11.39
C MET A 73 4.40 -4.37 11.40
N ILE A 74 5.68 -4.52 11.65
CA ILE A 74 6.56 -3.37 11.79
C ILE A 74 7.55 -3.38 10.64
N ILE A 75 7.71 -2.22 10.00
CA ILE A 75 8.72 -2.03 8.99
C ILE A 75 9.77 -1.09 9.55
N PRO A 76 11.04 -1.52 9.62
CA PRO A 76 12.09 -0.63 10.09
C PRO A 76 12.21 0.61 9.22
N LYS A 77 12.58 1.70 9.83
CA LYS A 77 12.58 2.97 9.10
C LYS A 77 13.56 2.95 7.93
N ASN A 78 14.62 2.17 8.01
CA ASN A 78 15.60 2.17 6.92
C ASN A 78 15.13 1.39 5.71
N GLN A 79 13.96 0.76 5.77
CA GLN A 79 13.40 0.08 4.62
C GLN A 79 12.43 0.96 3.83
N ILE A 80 12.09 2.11 4.35
CA ILE A 80 11.13 2.99 3.70
C ILE A 80 11.86 4.18 3.12
N VAL A 81 11.68 4.39 1.83
CA VAL A 81 12.26 5.54 1.15
C VAL A 81 11.42 6.77 1.42
N THR A 82 10.11 6.66 1.24
CA THR A 82 9.23 7.79 1.47
C THR A 82 7.80 7.30 1.68
N VAL A 83 7.00 8.16 2.27
CA VAL A 83 5.58 7.90 2.51
C VAL A 83 4.83 9.08 1.92
N VAL A 84 3.86 8.77 1.05
CA VAL A 84 3.13 9.82 0.34
C VAL A 84 1.63 9.51 0.40
N GLU A 85 0.86 10.49 -0.01
CA GLU A 85 -0.58 10.32 -0.09
C GLU A 85 -0.94 9.52 -1.34
N PRO A 86 -1.78 8.51 -1.20
CA PRO A 86 -2.24 7.80 -2.40
C PRO A 86 -3.26 8.65 -3.15
N ILE A 87 -3.37 8.39 -4.45
CA ILE A 87 -4.46 9.02 -5.20
C ILE A 87 -5.78 8.46 -4.70
N ASP A 88 -6.84 9.24 -4.90
CA ASP A 88 -8.13 8.91 -4.31
C ASP A 88 -8.65 7.56 -4.77
N SER A 89 -8.49 7.24 -6.04
CA SER A 89 -9.00 5.97 -6.54
C SER A 89 -8.28 4.79 -5.90
N LEU A 90 -6.99 4.93 -5.66
CA LEU A 90 -6.23 3.87 -5.00
C LEU A 90 -6.67 3.71 -3.55
N LYS A 91 -6.88 4.83 -2.88
CA LYS A 91 -7.33 4.79 -1.51
C LYS A 91 -8.69 4.11 -1.39
N GLU A 92 -9.58 4.41 -2.34
CA GLU A 92 -10.89 3.78 -2.33
C GLU A 92 -10.80 2.28 -2.56
N MET A 93 -9.94 1.87 -3.50
CA MET A 93 -9.73 0.45 -3.74
C MET A 93 -9.25 -0.26 -2.48
N TYR A 94 -8.32 0.38 -1.79
CA TYR A 94 -7.79 -0.21 -0.57
C TYR A 94 -8.87 -0.36 0.49
N LEU A 95 -9.68 0.68 0.67
CA LEU A 95 -10.74 0.63 1.67
C LEU A 95 -11.75 -0.46 1.33
N GLU A 96 -12.10 -0.60 0.07
CA GLU A 96 -13.00 -1.67 -0.34
C GLU A 96 -12.39 -3.02 -0.10
N LYS A 97 -11.10 -3.14 -0.34
CA LYS A 97 -10.43 -4.41 -0.19
C LYS A 97 -10.46 -4.88 1.26
N ILE A 98 -10.13 -4.00 2.19
CA ILE A 98 -10.08 -4.41 3.59
C ILE A 98 -11.49 -4.59 4.15
N ASN A 99 -12.44 -3.76 3.72
CA ASN A 99 -13.81 -3.91 4.17
C ASN A 99 -14.46 -5.16 3.61
N GLY A 100 -14.16 -5.45 2.35
CA GLY A 100 -14.68 -6.66 1.75
C GLY A 100 -14.16 -7.90 2.42
N SER A 101 -12.88 -7.90 2.79
CA SER A 101 -12.32 -9.03 3.50
C SER A 101 -13.00 -9.23 4.84
N GLU A 102 -13.28 -8.14 5.53
CA GLU A 102 -13.96 -8.23 6.82
C GLU A 102 -15.37 -8.75 6.64
N SER A 103 -16.06 -8.27 5.61
CA SER A 103 -17.40 -8.76 5.33
C SER A 103 -17.40 -10.25 5.07
N ASN A 104 -16.44 -10.70 4.29
CA ASN A 104 -16.35 -12.13 4.00
C ASN A 104 -16.12 -12.92 5.25
N SER A 105 -15.32 -12.40 6.14
CA SER A 105 -15.06 -13.08 7.40
C SER A 105 -16.32 -13.20 8.23
N THR A 106 -17.12 -12.14 8.26
CA THR A 106 -18.32 -12.16 9.06
C THR A 106 -19.36 -13.10 8.50
N ASP A 107 -19.34 -13.29 7.21
CA ASP A 107 -20.33 -14.17 6.58
C ASP A 107 -20.09 -15.63 6.93
N GLU A 108 -18.92 -15.95 7.41
CA GLU A 108 -18.63 -17.32 7.78
C GLU A 108 -19.30 -17.64 9.09
#